data_f0b50d1b82133dbd39fd46a13e753af4
#
_entry.id   f0b50d1b82133dbd39fd46a13e753af4
#
_cell.length_a   1.000
_cell.length_b   1.000
_cell.length_c   1.000
_cell.angle_alpha   90.00
_cell.angle_beta   90.00
_cell.angle_gamma   90.00
#
_symmetry.space_group_name_H-M   'P 1'
#
loop_
_entity.id
_entity.type
_entity.pdbx_description
1 polymer ?
#
loop_
_entity_poly.entity_id
_entity_poly.type
_entity_poly.pdbx_seq_one_letter_code
_entity_poly.pdbx_strand_id
1 'polypeptide(L)'
;MVKALVVDDSRAIRMLLNKTLRQLGYEVQEAANGREALEMIEAGNSGVKLVLADWNMPEMNGLDLLKRLRQNPALTSVAVVMVTTETEIEQIAEAMEAGANEYVMKPFTRDILVEKLQLAGIHP
;
A
#
# COMPACT_ATOMS: atom_id res chain seq x y z
N MET A 1 10.35 7.84 13.01
CA MET A 1 9.41 8.09 11.89
C MET A 1 8.67 6.82 11.55
N VAL A 2 7.42 6.94 11.18
CA VAL A 2 6.64 5.78 10.74
C VAL A 2 7.11 5.38 9.34
N LYS A 3 7.33 4.08 9.15
CA LYS A 3 7.78 3.55 7.86
C LYS A 3 6.61 3.17 6.98
N ALA A 4 6.67 3.61 5.74
CA ALA A 4 5.73 3.23 4.68
C ALA A 4 6.48 2.49 3.57
N LEU A 5 5.82 1.52 2.98
CA LEU A 5 6.33 0.77 1.83
C LEU A 5 5.42 1.04 0.63
N VAL A 6 6.01 1.51 -0.45
CA VAL A 6 5.31 1.75 -1.71
C VAL A 6 5.62 0.60 -2.66
N VAL A 7 4.57 -0.06 -3.15
CA VAL A 7 4.69 -1.26 -3.99
C VAL A 7 4.00 -1.00 -5.32
N ASP A 8 4.77 -0.87 -6.38
CA ASP A 8 4.26 -0.61 -7.73
C ASP A 8 5.35 -0.99 -8.73
N ASP A 9 4.99 -1.59 -9.86
CA ASP A 9 5.95 -1.93 -10.89
C ASP A 9 6.37 -0.71 -11.72
N SER A 10 5.64 0.39 -11.63
CA SER A 10 6.00 1.65 -12.27
C SER A 10 6.94 2.46 -11.39
N ARG A 11 8.15 2.66 -11.86
CA ARG A 11 9.13 3.51 -11.16
C ARG A 11 8.60 4.93 -10.97
N ALA A 12 7.93 5.48 -11.99
CA ALA A 12 7.40 6.84 -11.93
C ALA A 12 6.35 6.99 -10.82
N ILE A 13 5.47 6.01 -10.69
CA ILE A 13 4.45 6.01 -9.63
C ILE A 13 5.10 5.85 -8.25
N ARG A 14 6.08 4.95 -8.12
CA ARG A 14 6.81 4.80 -6.85
C ARG A 14 7.47 6.10 -6.43
N MET A 15 8.10 6.80 -7.38
CA MET A 15 8.76 8.08 -7.08
C MET A 15 7.75 9.12 -6.62
N LEU A 16 6.59 9.20 -7.27
CA LEU A 16 5.54 10.15 -6.91
C LEU A 16 5.01 9.86 -5.50
N LEU A 17 4.68 8.61 -5.22
CA LEU A 17 4.19 8.20 -3.90
C LEU A 17 5.24 8.40 -2.81
N ASN A 18 6.49 8.07 -3.11
CA ASN A 18 7.61 8.26 -2.19
C ASN A 18 7.72 9.74 -1.79
N LYS A 19 7.76 10.62 -2.79
CA LYS A 19 7.86 12.06 -2.54
C LYS A 19 6.70 12.56 -1.68
N THR A 20 5.48 12.18 -2.04
CA THR A 20 4.28 12.61 -1.33
C THR A 20 4.29 12.16 0.14
N LEU A 21 4.60 10.88 0.36
CA LEU A 21 4.62 10.33 1.72
C LEU A 21 5.74 10.92 2.57
N ARG A 22 6.91 11.19 1.98
CA ARG A 22 7.99 11.86 2.70
C ARG A 22 7.59 13.27 3.12
N GLN A 23 6.87 13.99 2.27
CA GLN A 23 6.36 15.32 2.61
C GLN A 23 5.35 15.25 3.76
N LEU A 24 4.66 14.13 3.93
CA LEU A 24 3.72 13.91 5.02
C LEU A 24 4.39 13.45 6.31
N GLY A 25 5.68 13.15 6.29
CA GLY A 25 6.43 12.77 7.48
C GLY A 25 6.75 11.29 7.60
N TYR A 26 6.53 10.49 6.56
CA TYR A 26 6.89 9.07 6.56
C TYR A 26 8.34 8.84 6.15
N GLU A 27 8.92 7.77 6.67
CA GLU A 27 10.13 7.17 6.10
C GLU A 27 9.64 6.17 5.06
N VAL A 28 10.14 6.25 3.81
CA VAL A 28 9.57 5.50 2.69
C VAL A 28 10.57 4.53 2.09
N GLN A 29 10.14 3.30 1.91
CA GLN A 29 10.85 2.26 1.15
C GLN A 29 10.01 1.91 -0.08
N GLU A 30 10.64 1.32 -1.10
CA GLU A 30 9.99 0.96 -2.35
C GLU A 30 10.23 -0.50 -2.68
N ALA A 31 9.21 -1.14 -3.29
CA ALA A 31 9.29 -2.48 -3.84
C ALA A 31 8.66 -2.48 -5.24
N ALA A 32 9.19 -3.26 -6.15
CA ALA A 32 8.73 -3.29 -7.54
C ALA A 32 7.58 -4.27 -7.78
N ASN A 33 7.32 -5.17 -6.86
CA ASN A 33 6.23 -6.15 -6.94
C ASN A 33 5.85 -6.65 -5.55
N GLY A 34 4.75 -7.42 -5.49
CA GLY A 34 4.25 -7.91 -4.21
C GLY A 34 5.17 -8.90 -3.52
N ARG A 35 5.89 -9.72 -4.27
CA ARG A 35 6.82 -10.69 -3.69
C ARG A 35 7.98 -10.01 -3.00
N GLU A 36 8.58 -9.03 -3.65
CA GLU A 36 9.65 -8.23 -3.06
C GLU A 36 9.17 -7.52 -1.80
N ALA A 37 7.97 -6.94 -1.86
CA ALA A 37 7.36 -6.27 -0.72
C ALA A 37 7.15 -7.23 0.46
N LEU A 38 6.65 -8.43 0.19
CA LEU A 38 6.41 -9.43 1.22
C LEU A 38 7.72 -9.84 1.89
N GLU A 39 8.76 -10.07 1.11
CA GLU A 39 10.09 -10.40 1.63
C GLU A 39 10.60 -9.28 2.55
N MET A 40 10.46 -8.03 2.14
CA MET A 40 10.89 -6.88 2.93
C MET A 40 10.14 -6.79 4.26
N ILE A 41 8.83 -7.03 4.25
CA ILE A 41 8.00 -6.91 5.44
C ILE A 41 8.24 -8.08 6.40
N GLU A 42 8.41 -9.29 5.86
CA GLU A 42 8.63 -10.51 6.65
C GLU A 42 10.06 -10.65 7.18
N ALA A 43 10.97 -9.81 6.72
CA ALA A 43 12.38 -9.84 7.14
C ALA A 43 12.59 -9.33 8.56
N GLY A 44 11.76 -9.62 9.50
CA GLY A 44 11.88 -9.22 10.92
C GLY A 44 12.39 -7.79 11.11
N ASN A 45 11.88 -7.03 12.02
CA ASN A 45 12.30 -5.64 12.29
C ASN A 45 12.13 -4.69 11.10
N SER A 46 11.27 -5.01 10.12
CA SER A 46 11.02 -4.09 9.01
C SER A 46 10.46 -2.76 9.51
N GLY A 47 9.63 -2.79 10.55
CA GLY A 47 9.02 -1.59 11.10
C GLY A 47 7.97 -0.95 10.20
N VAL A 48 7.60 -1.59 9.09
CA VAL A 48 6.61 -1.04 8.17
C VAL A 48 5.23 -1.02 8.82
N LYS A 49 4.59 0.15 8.81
CA LYS A 49 3.25 0.36 9.37
C LYS A 49 2.19 0.67 8.32
N LEU A 50 2.62 1.04 7.13
CA LEU A 50 1.74 1.42 6.02
C LEU A 50 2.28 0.82 4.73
N VAL A 51 1.38 0.21 3.95
CA VAL A 51 1.70 -0.30 2.61
C VAL A 51 0.74 0.35 1.62
N LEU A 52 1.27 0.98 0.59
CA LEU A 52 0.51 1.40 -0.57
C LEU A 52 0.88 0.48 -1.73
N ALA A 53 -0.08 -0.30 -2.20
CA ALA A 53 0.18 -1.35 -3.19
C ALA A 53 -0.69 -1.20 -4.43
N ASP A 54 -0.05 -1.26 -5.60
CA ASP A 54 -0.76 -1.37 -6.87
C ASP A 54 -1.47 -2.73 -6.95
N TRP A 55 -2.61 -2.77 -7.62
CA TRP A 55 -3.35 -4.02 -7.82
C TRP A 55 -2.65 -4.94 -8.82
N ASN A 56 -2.27 -4.38 -9.98
CA ASN A 56 -1.70 -5.17 -11.08
C ASN A 56 -0.17 -5.10 -11.08
N MET A 57 0.46 -6.17 -10.64
CA MET A 57 1.91 -6.28 -10.60
C MET A 57 2.33 -7.68 -11.03
N PRO A 58 3.55 -7.83 -11.61
CA PRO A 58 4.07 -9.16 -11.90
C PRO A 58 4.38 -9.95 -10.63
N GLU A 59 4.46 -11.23 -10.74
CA GLU A 59 4.80 -12.23 -9.70
C GLU A 59 3.77 -12.34 -8.57
N MET A 60 3.43 -11.25 -7.92
CA MET A 60 2.39 -11.23 -6.88
C MET A 60 1.66 -9.89 -6.98
N ASN A 61 0.36 -9.92 -7.25
CA ASN A 61 -0.44 -8.70 -7.33
C ASN A 61 -0.76 -8.14 -5.93
N GLY A 62 -1.33 -6.93 -5.91
CA GLY A 62 -1.60 -6.25 -4.65
C GLY A 62 -2.62 -6.95 -3.77
N LEU A 63 -3.62 -7.60 -4.36
CA LEU A 63 -4.62 -8.34 -3.59
C LEU A 63 -4.00 -9.57 -2.91
N ASP A 64 -3.14 -10.30 -3.62
CA ASP A 64 -2.45 -11.45 -3.05
C ASP A 64 -1.51 -11.02 -1.93
N LEU A 65 -0.80 -9.91 -2.11
CA LEU A 65 0.03 -9.34 -1.06
C LEU A 65 -0.81 -9.01 0.18
N LEU A 66 -1.94 -8.35 -0.01
CA LEU A 66 -2.86 -8.00 1.09
C LEU A 66 -3.31 -9.24 1.85
N LYS A 67 -3.75 -10.28 1.13
CA LYS A 67 -4.20 -11.54 1.74
C LYS A 67 -3.08 -12.19 2.55
N ARG A 68 -1.86 -12.19 2.02
CA ARG A 68 -0.70 -12.76 2.72
C ARG A 68 -0.39 -11.99 4.00
N LEU A 69 -0.46 -10.66 3.96
CA LEU A 69 -0.24 -9.84 5.15
C LEU A 69 -1.30 -10.12 6.22
N ARG A 70 -2.56 -10.28 5.82
CA ARG A 70 -3.65 -10.54 6.78
C ARG A 70 -3.65 -11.95 7.34
N GLN A 71 -2.97 -12.90 6.70
CA GLN A 71 -2.81 -14.25 7.22
C GLN A 71 -1.74 -14.33 8.31
N ASN A 72 -0.88 -13.33 8.43
CA ASN A 72 0.18 -13.31 9.44
C ASN A 72 -0.28 -12.49 10.65
N PRO A 73 -0.48 -13.13 11.83
CA PRO A 73 -0.95 -12.42 13.02
C PRO A 73 -0.05 -11.26 13.44
N ALA A 74 1.25 -11.34 13.16
CA ALA A 74 2.19 -10.27 13.50
C ALA A 74 2.03 -9.03 12.62
N LEU A 75 1.31 -9.12 11.50
CA LEU A 75 1.19 -8.06 10.50
C LEU A 75 -0.24 -7.51 10.36
N THR A 76 -1.16 -7.93 11.23
CA THR A 76 -2.57 -7.50 11.13
C THR A 76 -2.75 -6.01 11.39
N SER A 77 -1.83 -5.37 12.08
CA SER A 77 -1.89 -3.94 12.37
C SER A 77 -1.30 -3.07 11.25
N VAL A 78 -0.67 -3.67 10.23
CA VAL A 78 -0.15 -2.92 9.10
C VAL A 78 -1.31 -2.37 8.28
N ALA A 79 -1.34 -1.05 8.08
CA ALA A 79 -2.36 -0.43 7.24
C ALA A 79 -2.03 -0.69 5.77
N VAL A 80 -3.02 -1.10 5.00
CA VAL A 80 -2.86 -1.36 3.57
C VAL A 80 -3.83 -0.50 2.78
N VAL A 81 -3.28 0.29 1.87
CA VAL A 81 -4.04 1.13 0.94
C VAL A 81 -3.78 0.60 -0.48
N MET A 82 -4.84 0.21 -1.16
CA MET A 82 -4.74 -0.24 -2.55
C MET A 82 -4.73 0.99 -3.47
N VAL A 83 -3.74 1.06 -4.35
CA VAL A 83 -3.62 2.14 -5.34
C VAL A 83 -3.81 1.50 -6.71
N THR A 84 -4.94 1.78 -7.36
CA THR A 84 -5.37 0.97 -8.49
C THR A 84 -6.05 1.80 -9.59
N THR A 85 -5.99 1.31 -10.83
CA THR A 85 -6.81 1.81 -11.93
C THR A 85 -8.14 1.09 -12.03
N GLU A 86 -8.36 0.08 -11.18
CA GLU A 86 -9.60 -0.69 -11.21
C GLU A 86 -10.76 0.15 -10.73
N THR A 87 -11.81 0.21 -11.55
CA THR A 87 -13.00 1.01 -11.28
C THR A 87 -14.21 0.17 -10.93
N GLU A 88 -14.08 -1.16 -11.04
CA GLU A 88 -15.21 -2.05 -10.78
C GLU A 88 -15.46 -2.17 -9.28
N ILE A 89 -16.70 -1.95 -8.90
CA ILE A 89 -17.13 -2.02 -7.50
C ILE A 89 -16.81 -3.38 -6.88
N GLU A 90 -16.94 -4.45 -7.65
CA GLU A 90 -16.67 -5.81 -7.19
C GLU A 90 -15.22 -6.00 -6.72
N GLN A 91 -14.27 -5.42 -7.45
CA GLN A 91 -12.85 -5.52 -7.09
C GLN A 91 -12.53 -4.69 -5.85
N ILE A 92 -13.12 -3.51 -5.76
CA ILE A 92 -12.97 -2.67 -4.57
C ILE A 92 -13.54 -3.40 -3.35
N ALA A 93 -14.73 -3.97 -3.47
CA ALA A 93 -15.36 -4.72 -2.40
C ALA A 93 -14.50 -5.92 -1.99
N GLU A 94 -13.92 -6.64 -2.94
CA GLU A 94 -13.04 -7.76 -2.68
C GLU A 94 -11.82 -7.34 -1.85
N ALA A 95 -11.19 -6.22 -2.20
CA ALA A 95 -10.06 -5.70 -1.45
C ALA A 95 -10.45 -5.31 -0.02
N MET A 96 -11.57 -4.65 0.14
CA MET A 96 -12.04 -4.24 1.47
C MET A 96 -12.39 -5.45 2.34
N GLU A 97 -13.02 -6.47 1.76
CA GLU A 97 -13.31 -7.73 2.47
C GLU A 97 -12.03 -8.47 2.85
N ALA A 98 -11.00 -8.38 2.02
CA ALA A 98 -9.70 -9.00 2.30
C ALA A 98 -8.91 -8.26 3.38
N GLY A 99 -9.36 -7.10 3.81
CA GLY A 99 -8.77 -6.36 4.90
C GLY A 99 -8.00 -5.10 4.54
N ALA A 100 -8.22 -4.54 3.33
CA ALA A 100 -7.66 -3.25 2.98
C ALA A 100 -8.28 -2.15 3.85
N ASN A 101 -7.46 -1.18 4.25
CA ASN A 101 -7.93 -0.06 5.05
C ASN A 101 -8.57 1.02 4.19
N GLU A 102 -8.10 1.17 2.95
CA GLU A 102 -8.63 2.16 2.02
C GLU A 102 -8.15 1.82 0.61
N TYR A 103 -8.70 2.52 -0.38
CA TYR A 103 -8.24 2.45 -1.76
C TYR A 103 -8.15 3.84 -2.37
N VAL A 104 -7.25 4.01 -3.33
CA VAL A 104 -7.05 5.25 -4.08
C VAL A 104 -6.99 4.90 -5.55
N MET A 105 -7.74 5.62 -6.38
CA MET A 105 -7.77 5.36 -7.82
C MET A 105 -6.76 6.22 -8.56
N LYS A 106 -6.06 5.62 -9.51
CA LYS A 106 -5.18 6.32 -10.44
C LYS A 106 -6.01 6.88 -11.60
N PRO A 107 -5.70 8.08 -12.10
CA PRO A 107 -4.74 9.04 -11.55
C PRO A 107 -5.30 9.72 -10.29
N PHE A 108 -4.43 10.04 -9.35
CA PHE A 108 -4.80 10.71 -8.12
C PHE A 108 -3.99 11.98 -7.93
N THR A 109 -4.52 12.91 -7.14
CA THR A 109 -3.78 14.09 -6.70
C THR A 109 -3.23 13.85 -5.30
N ARG A 110 -2.27 14.68 -4.90
CA ARG A 110 -1.76 14.67 -3.52
C ARG A 110 -2.91 14.83 -2.51
N ASP A 111 -3.81 15.77 -2.78
CA ASP A 111 -4.93 16.06 -1.87
C ASP A 111 -5.86 14.86 -1.71
N ILE A 112 -6.15 14.14 -2.79
CA ILE A 112 -6.97 12.94 -2.73
C ILE A 112 -6.28 11.85 -1.90
N LEU A 113 -4.98 11.64 -2.10
CA LEU A 113 -4.23 10.66 -1.32
C LEU A 113 -4.26 11.02 0.17
N VAL A 114 -3.98 12.27 0.50
CA VAL A 114 -4.00 12.75 1.89
C VAL A 114 -5.38 12.55 2.52
N GLU A 115 -6.45 12.91 1.79
CA GLU A 115 -7.82 12.73 2.27
C GLU A 115 -8.13 11.26 2.56
N LYS A 116 -7.74 10.35 1.66
CA LYS A 116 -7.96 8.93 1.85
C LYS A 116 -7.22 8.38 3.08
N LEU A 117 -5.99 8.79 3.28
CA LEU A 117 -5.23 8.39 4.46
C LEU A 117 -5.90 8.90 5.75
N GLN A 118 -6.37 10.14 5.75
CA GLN A 118 -7.05 10.72 6.90
C GLN A 118 -8.36 9.99 7.21
N LEU A 119 -9.15 9.67 6.18
CA LEU A 119 -10.41 8.95 6.35
C LEU A 119 -10.18 7.56 6.95
N ALA A 120 -9.08 6.93 6.62
CA ALA A 120 -8.71 5.62 7.17
C ALA A 120 -8.04 5.71 8.55
N GLY A 121 -7.85 6.91 9.09
CA GLY A 121 -7.18 7.09 10.37
C GLY A 121 -5.68 6.81 10.32
N ILE A 122 -5.06 6.94 9.16
CA ILE A 122 -3.64 6.63 8.96
C ILE A 122 -2.82 7.92 9.09
N HIS A 123 -1.89 7.92 10.05
CA HIS A 123 -1.02 9.07 10.33
C HIS A 123 0.42 8.61 10.46
N PRO A 124 1.39 9.48 10.09
CA PRO A 124 2.79 9.18 10.34
C PRO A 124 3.18 9.21 11.82
#